data_4d45e9443fde0b640f9c39903f9d61b2
#
_entry.id   4d45e9443fde0b640f9c39903f9d61b2
#
_cell.length_a   1.000
_cell.length_b   1.000
_cell.length_c   1.000
_cell.angle_alpha   90.00
_cell.angle_beta   90.00
_cell.angle_gamma   90.00
#
_symmetry.space_group_name_H-M   'P 1'
#
loop_
_entity.id
_entity.type
_entity.pdbx_description
1 polymer ?
#
loop_
_entity_poly.entity_id
_entity_poly.type
_entity_poly.pdbx_seq_one_letter_code
_entity_poly.pdbx_strand_id
1 'polypeptide(L)'
;MCSEAAAENRNGPFGPLSNNNMEEMKKERITPQWIDSLKENEVFVFGSNLAGMHGGGAARVARLHFGAVMGQGVGLQGQSYAIPTMQGGTQTIQPYVDDFIAFARQHPEKQFLVTPIGCGIAGFDPEDIAPLFKEAKEIKNISLPESFWEVIE
;
A
#
# COMPACT_ATOMS: atom_id res chain seq x y z
N MET A 1 -10.81 -0.99 -14.51
CA MET A 1 -10.92 -2.18 -13.74
C MET A 1 -12.23 -2.85 -13.94
N CYS A 2 -12.18 -3.97 -14.56
CA CYS A 2 -13.40 -4.74 -14.87
C CYS A 2 -14.10 -5.23 -13.61
N SER A 3 -13.37 -5.30 -12.52
CA SER A 3 -13.92 -5.78 -11.26
C SER A 3 -15.04 -4.91 -10.72
N GLU A 4 -15.06 -3.63 -11.05
CA GLU A 4 -16.10 -2.72 -10.56
C GLU A 4 -17.48 -3.14 -11.06
N ALA A 5 -17.60 -3.38 -12.35
CA ALA A 5 -18.88 -3.77 -12.93
C ALA A 5 -19.35 -5.09 -12.34
N ALA A 6 -18.44 -6.04 -12.17
CA ALA A 6 -18.78 -7.33 -11.58
C ALA A 6 -19.24 -7.19 -10.14
N ALA A 7 -18.57 -6.35 -9.36
CA ALA A 7 -18.95 -6.12 -7.98
C ALA A 7 -20.32 -5.46 -7.87
N GLU A 8 -20.58 -4.48 -8.71
CA GLU A 8 -21.86 -3.81 -8.74
C GLU A 8 -22.99 -4.77 -9.05
N ASN A 9 -22.77 -5.65 -10.04
CA ASN A 9 -23.77 -6.61 -10.43
C ASN A 9 -24.09 -7.59 -9.31
N ARG A 10 -23.07 -8.04 -8.58
CA ARG A 10 -23.26 -8.97 -7.48
C ARG A 10 -23.97 -8.35 -6.30
N ASN A 11 -23.73 -7.06 -6.07
CA ASN A 11 -24.26 -6.35 -4.92
C ASN A 11 -25.57 -5.62 -5.22
N GLY A 12 -26.08 -5.75 -6.44
CA GLY A 12 -27.26 -5.02 -6.86
C GLY A 12 -28.40 -5.14 -5.87
N PRO A 13 -29.62 -5.34 -6.32
CA PRO A 13 -30.78 -5.28 -5.42
C PRO A 13 -30.94 -6.45 -4.46
N PHE A 14 -29.97 -7.32 -4.37
CA PHE A 14 -30.11 -8.58 -3.64
C PHE A 14 -29.71 -8.50 -2.16
N GLY A 15 -29.52 -7.31 -1.63
CA GLY A 15 -29.36 -7.14 -0.20
C GLY A 15 -27.90 -7.16 0.27
N PRO A 16 -27.70 -7.49 1.55
CA PRO A 16 -26.38 -7.36 2.18
C PRO A 16 -25.35 -8.28 1.56
N LEU A 17 -24.10 -7.90 1.71
CA LEU A 17 -22.97 -8.67 1.23
C LEU A 17 -22.89 -10.01 1.95
N SER A 18 -22.70 -11.07 1.18
CA SER A 18 -22.40 -12.38 1.72
C SER A 18 -20.90 -12.41 2.10
N ASN A 19 -20.50 -13.48 2.79
CA ASN A 19 -19.08 -13.67 3.12
C ASN A 19 -18.24 -13.74 1.85
N ASN A 20 -18.75 -14.36 0.79
CA ASN A 20 -18.03 -14.44 -0.48
C ASN A 20 -17.81 -13.07 -1.10
N ASN A 21 -18.81 -12.19 -1.01
CA ASN A 21 -18.67 -10.84 -1.56
C ASN A 21 -17.66 -10.02 -0.75
N MET A 22 -17.62 -10.22 0.55
CA MET A 22 -16.64 -9.54 1.40
C MET A 22 -15.23 -10.01 1.08
N GLU A 23 -15.03 -11.30 0.84
CA GLU A 23 -13.74 -11.83 0.44
C GLU A 23 -13.30 -11.30 -0.91
N GLU A 24 -14.23 -11.16 -1.86
CA GLU A 24 -13.91 -10.57 -3.16
C GLU A 24 -13.52 -9.10 -3.03
N MET A 25 -14.20 -8.35 -2.16
CA MET A 25 -13.83 -6.96 -1.90
C MET A 25 -12.41 -6.88 -1.34
N LYS A 26 -12.03 -7.80 -0.47
CA LYS A 26 -10.66 -7.86 0.03
C LYS A 26 -9.68 -8.18 -1.08
N LYS A 27 -10.04 -9.13 -1.97
CA LYS A 27 -9.18 -9.48 -3.11
C LYS A 27 -8.94 -8.28 -4.03
N GLU A 28 -9.94 -7.42 -4.17
CA GLU A 28 -9.78 -6.19 -4.97
C GLU A 28 -8.81 -5.22 -4.33
N ARG A 29 -8.57 -5.36 -3.03
CA ARG A 29 -7.63 -4.54 -2.28
C ARG A 29 -6.32 -5.25 -1.99
N ILE A 30 -5.96 -6.25 -2.80
CA ILE A 30 -4.66 -6.88 -2.71
C ILE A 30 -3.75 -6.21 -3.74
N THR A 31 -2.64 -5.66 -3.27
CA THR A 31 -1.64 -5.07 -4.15
C THR A 31 -1.10 -6.13 -5.10
N PRO A 32 -1.09 -5.88 -6.40
CA PRO A 32 -0.51 -6.84 -7.34
C PRO A 32 0.96 -7.11 -7.03
N GLN A 33 1.39 -8.33 -7.21
CA GLN A 33 2.77 -8.70 -6.97
C GLN A 33 3.73 -8.00 -7.93
N TRP A 34 3.29 -7.75 -9.15
CA TRP A 34 4.07 -7.06 -10.18
C TRP A 34 3.31 -5.82 -10.63
N ILE A 35 3.94 -4.66 -10.54
CA ILE A 35 3.34 -3.40 -10.96
C ILE A 35 4.25 -2.80 -12.03
N ASP A 36 3.80 -2.86 -13.28
CA ASP A 36 4.53 -2.31 -14.42
C ASP A 36 4.12 -0.89 -14.73
N SER A 37 2.89 -0.54 -14.42
CA SER A 37 2.34 0.78 -14.70
C SER A 37 1.27 1.12 -13.68
N LEU A 38 0.93 2.39 -13.59
CA LEU A 38 -0.10 2.88 -12.67
C LEU A 38 -1.17 3.64 -13.45
N LYS A 39 -2.40 3.53 -13.00
CA LYS A 39 -3.45 4.42 -13.45
C LYS A 39 -3.20 5.82 -12.89
N GLU A 40 -3.84 6.80 -13.49
CA GLU A 40 -3.62 8.20 -13.14
C GLU A 40 -3.84 8.49 -11.65
N ASN A 41 -4.79 7.80 -11.02
CA ASN A 41 -5.11 8.01 -9.61
C ASN A 41 -4.40 7.03 -8.66
N GLU A 42 -3.56 6.13 -9.18
CA GLU A 42 -2.88 5.15 -8.35
C GLU A 42 -1.55 5.68 -7.84
N VAL A 43 -1.21 5.31 -6.61
CA VAL A 43 0.04 5.71 -5.95
C VAL A 43 0.78 4.45 -5.49
N PHE A 44 2.04 4.36 -5.86
CA PHE A 44 2.93 3.26 -5.52
C PHE A 44 3.58 3.53 -4.16
N VAL A 45 3.22 2.76 -3.14
CA VAL A 45 3.75 2.97 -1.79
C VAL A 45 4.91 2.02 -1.55
N PHE A 46 6.06 2.56 -1.21
CA PHE A 46 7.29 1.77 -1.14
C PHE A 46 8.09 2.06 0.12
N GLY A 47 8.92 1.09 0.52
CA GLY A 47 9.84 1.24 1.63
C GLY A 47 11.07 2.03 1.21
N SER A 48 11.43 3.01 2.02
CA SER A 48 12.57 3.89 1.74
C SER A 48 13.51 3.94 2.94
N ASN A 49 14.45 4.88 2.89
CA ASN A 49 15.28 5.27 4.02
C ASN A 49 15.17 6.78 4.21
N LEU A 50 15.51 7.25 5.39
CA LEU A 50 15.35 8.67 5.71
C LEU A 50 16.17 9.59 4.80
N ALA A 51 17.30 9.11 4.31
CA ALA A 51 18.15 9.88 3.39
C ALA A 51 17.56 9.98 2.00
N GLY A 52 16.55 9.15 1.68
CA GLY A 52 15.94 9.16 0.35
C GLY A 52 16.82 8.56 -0.73
N MET A 53 17.68 7.64 -0.37
CA MET A 53 18.55 6.96 -1.33
C MET A 53 17.78 5.78 -1.93
N HIS A 54 17.10 6.04 -3.04
CA HIS A 54 16.25 5.04 -3.69
C HIS A 54 17.08 4.17 -4.64
N GLY A 55 17.99 3.39 -4.07
CA GLY A 55 18.99 2.67 -4.85
C GLY A 55 18.64 1.25 -5.27
N GLY A 56 17.65 0.63 -4.62
CA GLY A 56 17.34 -0.75 -4.94
C GLY A 56 15.89 -1.12 -4.64
N GLY A 57 15.48 -2.31 -5.08
CA GLY A 57 14.16 -2.85 -4.83
C GLY A 57 13.02 -1.96 -5.31
N ALA A 58 11.94 -1.92 -4.55
CA ALA A 58 10.77 -1.12 -4.91
C ALA A 58 11.09 0.37 -4.98
N ALA A 59 12.01 0.85 -4.14
CA ALA A 59 12.43 2.26 -4.17
C ALA A 59 13.05 2.64 -5.53
N ARG A 60 13.84 1.74 -6.09
CA ARG A 60 14.44 1.97 -7.41
C ARG A 60 13.37 2.00 -8.48
N VAL A 61 12.41 1.08 -8.42
CA VAL A 61 11.29 1.06 -9.36
C VAL A 61 10.51 2.37 -9.27
N ALA A 62 10.23 2.84 -8.06
CA ALA A 62 9.53 4.09 -7.84
C ALA A 62 10.29 5.27 -8.45
N ARG A 63 11.61 5.30 -8.28
CA ARG A 63 12.45 6.37 -8.83
C ARG A 63 12.47 6.34 -10.36
N LEU A 64 12.58 5.16 -10.94
CA LEU A 64 12.71 5.04 -12.40
C LEU A 64 11.39 5.23 -13.13
N HIS A 65 10.27 4.87 -12.52
CA HIS A 65 9.00 4.79 -13.23
C HIS A 65 7.85 5.60 -12.62
N PHE A 66 7.90 5.93 -11.34
CA PHE A 66 6.74 6.50 -10.65
C PHE A 66 7.02 7.81 -9.94
N GLY A 67 8.10 8.48 -10.32
CA GLY A 67 8.34 9.85 -9.88
C GLY A 67 8.95 10.03 -8.50
N ALA A 68 9.48 8.97 -7.88
CA ALA A 68 10.17 9.13 -6.61
C ALA A 68 11.45 9.95 -6.79
N VAL A 69 11.74 10.76 -5.79
CA VAL A 69 12.80 11.76 -5.85
C VAL A 69 13.97 11.35 -4.95
N MET A 70 15.17 11.31 -5.53
CA MET A 70 16.38 11.07 -4.74
C MET A 70 16.53 12.18 -3.70
N GLY A 71 16.79 11.78 -2.47
CA GLY A 71 16.92 12.71 -1.35
C GLY A 71 15.64 12.92 -0.55
N GLN A 72 14.49 12.41 -1.06
CA GLN A 72 13.24 12.51 -0.33
C GLN A 72 12.84 11.13 0.19
N GLY A 73 13.01 10.92 1.48
CA GLY A 73 12.76 9.63 2.11
C GLY A 73 11.35 9.43 2.66
N VAL A 74 10.53 10.47 2.67
CA VAL A 74 9.21 10.44 3.29
C VAL A 74 8.17 11.12 2.42
N GLY A 75 7.00 10.50 2.29
CA GLY A 75 5.82 11.15 1.78
C GLY A 75 5.63 11.05 0.28
N LEU A 76 4.63 11.79 -0.19
CA LEU A 76 4.21 11.77 -1.59
C LEU A 76 5.26 12.42 -2.50
N GLN A 77 5.58 11.74 -3.57
CA GLN A 77 6.54 12.20 -4.57
C GLN A 77 6.17 11.58 -5.92
N GLY A 78 5.67 12.40 -6.84
CA GLY A 78 5.12 11.92 -8.09
C GLY A 78 3.91 11.00 -7.85
N GLN A 79 3.91 9.84 -8.47
CA GLN A 79 2.90 8.82 -8.22
C GLN A 79 3.38 7.77 -7.22
N SER A 80 4.26 8.15 -6.30
CA SER A 80 4.73 7.23 -5.27
C SER A 80 4.68 7.89 -3.90
N TYR A 81 4.72 7.07 -2.87
CA TYR A 81 4.71 7.51 -1.48
C TYR A 81 5.76 6.71 -0.70
N ALA A 82 6.68 7.40 -0.08
CA ALA A 82 7.80 6.79 0.61
C ALA A 82 7.54 6.63 2.10
N ILE A 83 7.78 5.44 2.63
CA ILE A 83 7.71 5.15 4.06
C ILE A 83 9.08 4.63 4.49
N PRO A 84 9.84 5.39 5.31
CA PRO A 84 11.17 4.95 5.70
C PRO A 84 11.13 3.75 6.65
N THR A 85 11.98 2.77 6.39
CA THR A 85 11.98 1.49 7.11
C THR A 85 13.35 1.07 7.62
N MET A 86 14.37 1.93 7.47
CA MET A 86 15.76 1.55 7.75
C MET A 86 16.35 2.23 9.01
N GLN A 87 15.52 2.84 9.84
CA GLN A 87 16.00 3.65 10.95
C GLN A 87 15.95 2.95 12.32
N GLY A 88 15.60 1.66 12.34
CA GLY A 88 15.54 0.88 13.57
C GLY A 88 14.41 -0.11 13.59
N GLY A 89 13.86 -0.42 14.74
CA GLY A 89 12.77 -1.38 14.87
C GLY A 89 11.44 -0.85 14.38
N THR A 90 10.41 -1.71 14.47
CA THR A 90 9.08 -1.36 13.96
C THR A 90 8.49 -0.13 14.62
N GLN A 91 8.85 0.14 15.88
CA GLN A 91 8.38 1.34 16.57
C GLN A 91 8.86 2.63 15.91
N THR A 92 9.96 2.57 15.14
CA THR A 92 10.46 3.73 14.41
C THR A 92 9.72 3.94 13.09
N ILE A 93 9.05 2.90 12.61
CA ILE A 93 8.31 2.92 11.36
C ILE A 93 6.87 3.34 11.58
N GLN A 94 6.29 2.96 12.73
CA GLN A 94 4.88 3.18 13.03
C GLN A 94 4.41 4.62 12.79
N PRO A 95 5.13 5.67 13.24
CA PRO A 95 4.67 7.04 13.01
C PRO A 95 4.52 7.36 11.52
N TYR A 96 5.40 6.83 10.68
CA TYR A 96 5.34 7.08 9.25
C TYR A 96 4.21 6.31 8.57
N VAL A 97 3.88 5.13 9.08
CA VAL A 97 2.71 4.39 8.60
C VAL A 97 1.44 5.12 9.02
N ASP A 98 1.39 5.63 10.26
CA ASP A 98 0.24 6.39 10.74
C ASP A 98 0.02 7.65 9.89
N ASP A 99 1.09 8.36 9.55
CA ASP A 99 1.02 9.52 8.68
C ASP A 99 0.50 9.14 7.28
N PHE A 100 0.96 8.01 6.76
CA PHE A 100 0.49 7.51 5.47
C PHE A 100 -1.02 7.22 5.51
N ILE A 101 -1.48 6.54 6.56
CA ILE A 101 -2.90 6.19 6.68
C ILE A 101 -3.75 7.47 6.78
N ALA A 102 -3.29 8.46 7.55
CA ALA A 102 -3.96 9.74 7.64
C ALA A 102 -4.01 10.44 6.28
N PHE A 103 -2.91 10.39 5.54
CA PHE A 103 -2.84 10.97 4.20
C PHE A 103 -3.85 10.30 3.27
N ALA A 104 -3.91 8.97 3.30
CA ALA A 104 -4.83 8.22 2.45
C ALA A 104 -6.30 8.55 2.76
N ARG A 105 -6.63 8.72 4.04
CA ARG A 105 -7.99 9.13 4.43
C ARG A 105 -8.38 10.47 3.84
N GLN A 106 -7.42 11.38 3.73
CA GLN A 106 -7.66 12.72 3.21
C GLN A 106 -7.69 12.76 1.69
N HIS A 107 -7.34 11.67 1.02
CA HIS A 107 -7.27 11.61 -0.44
C HIS A 107 -8.05 10.40 -0.97
N PRO A 108 -9.38 10.38 -0.75
CA PRO A 108 -10.18 9.24 -1.22
C PRO A 108 -10.23 9.10 -2.74
N GLU A 109 -9.84 10.15 -3.46
CA GLU A 109 -9.76 10.10 -4.93
C GLU A 109 -8.59 9.28 -5.43
N LYS A 110 -7.60 8.99 -4.57
CA LYS A 110 -6.42 8.21 -4.92
C LYS A 110 -6.54 6.77 -4.45
N GLN A 111 -5.87 5.87 -5.14
CA GLN A 111 -5.77 4.46 -4.77
C GLN A 111 -4.32 4.16 -4.42
N PHE A 112 -4.07 3.73 -3.20
CA PHE A 112 -2.71 3.50 -2.70
C PHE A 112 -2.39 2.00 -2.75
N LEU A 113 -1.36 1.65 -3.53
CA LEU A 113 -0.92 0.27 -3.69
C LEU A 113 0.32 0.06 -2.81
N VAL A 114 0.11 -0.50 -1.62
CA VAL A 114 1.20 -0.73 -0.68
C VAL A 114 1.97 -1.98 -1.08
N THR A 115 3.26 -1.83 -1.35
CA THR A 115 4.16 -2.95 -1.60
C THR A 115 4.60 -3.57 -0.26
N PRO A 116 5.26 -4.75 -0.25
CA PRO A 116 5.74 -5.35 1.01
C PRO A 116 6.90 -4.54 1.60
N ILE A 117 6.62 -3.35 2.09
CA ILE A 117 7.64 -2.46 2.64
C ILE A 117 8.32 -3.12 3.84
N GLY A 118 9.62 -2.84 3.99
CA GLY A 118 10.39 -3.39 5.09
C GLY A 118 10.76 -4.86 4.96
N CYS A 119 10.17 -5.57 4.00
CA CYS A 119 10.37 -7.01 3.87
C CYS A 119 11.46 -7.38 2.85
N GLY A 120 12.14 -6.39 2.33
CA GLY A 120 13.29 -6.61 1.44
C GLY A 120 14.59 -6.31 2.14
N ILE A 121 15.27 -5.25 1.69
CA ILE A 121 16.59 -4.86 2.21
C ILE A 121 16.56 -4.61 3.72
N ALA A 122 15.47 -4.05 4.25
CA ALA A 122 15.34 -3.77 5.68
C ALA A 122 15.28 -5.03 6.55
N GLY A 123 14.91 -6.17 5.96
CA GLY A 123 15.02 -7.46 6.65
C GLY A 123 13.90 -7.83 7.59
N PHE A 124 12.78 -7.13 7.56
CA PHE A 124 11.62 -7.50 8.38
C PHE A 124 10.79 -8.58 7.70
N ASP A 125 10.01 -9.29 8.50
CA ASP A 125 9.02 -10.24 7.98
C ASP A 125 7.64 -9.59 7.92
N PRO A 126 6.71 -10.11 7.11
CA PRO A 126 5.34 -9.60 7.09
C PRO A 126 4.69 -9.55 8.48
N GLU A 127 5.00 -10.52 9.35
CA GLU A 127 4.49 -10.55 10.72
C GLU A 127 4.92 -9.33 11.53
N ASP A 128 6.06 -8.71 11.17
CA ASP A 128 6.56 -7.52 11.86
C ASP A 128 5.91 -6.25 11.35
N ILE A 129 5.70 -6.16 10.04
CA ILE A 129 5.28 -4.93 9.37
C ILE A 129 3.77 -4.83 9.23
N ALA A 130 3.10 -5.93 8.88
CA ALA A 130 1.67 -5.89 8.62
C ALA A 130 0.85 -5.33 9.79
N PRO A 131 1.16 -5.65 11.07
CA PRO A 131 0.39 -5.08 12.18
C PRO A 131 0.40 -3.56 12.22
N LEU A 132 1.43 -2.92 11.68
CA LEU A 132 1.51 -1.46 11.62
C LEU A 132 0.42 -0.87 10.72
N PHE A 133 -0.09 -1.66 9.79
CA PHE A 133 -1.14 -1.27 8.84
C PHE A 133 -2.53 -1.72 9.27
N LYS A 134 -2.72 -2.13 10.50
CA LYS A 134 -3.99 -2.67 10.96
C LYS A 134 -5.17 -1.75 10.69
N GLU A 135 -5.00 -0.44 10.89
CA GLU A 135 -6.05 0.53 10.64
C GLU A 135 -6.41 0.64 9.16
N ALA A 136 -5.50 0.24 8.27
CA ALA A 136 -5.76 0.30 6.83
C ALA A 136 -6.87 -0.65 6.40
N LYS A 137 -7.24 -1.63 7.21
CA LYS A 137 -8.38 -2.50 6.92
C LYS A 137 -9.66 -1.70 6.68
N GLU A 138 -9.81 -0.59 7.39
CA GLU A 138 -10.99 0.25 7.31
C GLU A 138 -10.91 1.33 6.24
N ILE A 139 -9.79 1.40 5.53
CA ILE A 139 -9.54 2.47 4.55
C ILE A 139 -9.64 1.90 3.15
N LYS A 140 -10.76 2.17 2.48
CA LYS A 140 -11.11 1.54 1.21
C LYS A 140 -10.12 1.79 0.08
N ASN A 141 -9.42 2.91 0.10
CA ASN A 141 -8.49 3.27 -0.97
C ASN A 141 -7.06 2.82 -0.72
N ILE A 142 -6.85 1.94 0.26
CA ILE A 142 -5.54 1.34 0.51
C ILE A 142 -5.60 -0.15 0.15
N SER A 143 -4.71 -0.57 -0.74
CA SER A 143 -4.48 -1.99 -1.02
C SER A 143 -3.21 -2.43 -0.32
N LEU A 144 -3.20 -3.64 0.20
CA LEU A 144 -2.05 -4.20 0.91
C LEU A 144 -1.61 -5.50 0.22
N PRO A 145 -0.33 -5.89 0.37
CA PRO A 145 0.11 -7.18 -0.13
C PRO A 145 -0.69 -8.33 0.49
N GLU A 146 -0.84 -9.40 -0.26
CA GLU A 146 -1.53 -10.59 0.24
C GLU A 146 -0.92 -11.07 1.56
N SER A 147 0.41 -11.06 1.66
CA SER A 147 1.10 -11.46 2.88
C SER A 147 0.72 -10.61 4.09
N PHE A 148 0.41 -9.33 3.87
CA PHE A 148 -0.02 -8.45 4.95
C PHE A 148 -1.46 -8.78 5.38
N TRP A 149 -2.33 -9.02 4.41
CA TRP A 149 -3.70 -9.41 4.70
C TRP A 149 -3.76 -10.68 5.53
N GLU A 150 -2.91 -11.65 5.22
CA GLU A 150 -2.85 -12.91 5.95
C GLU A 150 -2.52 -12.71 7.44
N VAL A 151 -1.74 -11.68 7.75
CA VAL A 151 -1.33 -11.40 9.12
C VAL A 151 -2.42 -10.65 9.90
N ILE A 152 -3.07 -9.68 9.27
CA ILE A 152 -3.97 -8.76 9.99
C ILE A 152 -5.44 -9.19 9.98
N GLU A 153 -5.79 -10.20 9.22
CA GLU A 153 -7.15 -10.73 9.22
C GLU A 153 -7.51 -11.52 10.46
#